data_727a9deefb36bc22ff100c24af8b60b1
#
_entry.id   727a9deefb36bc22ff100c24af8b60b1
#
_cell.length_a   1.000
_cell.length_b   1.000
_cell.length_c   1.000
_cell.angle_alpha   90.00
_cell.angle_beta   90.00
_cell.angle_gamma   90.00
#
_symmetry.space_group_name_H-M   'P 1'
#
loop_
_entity.id
_entity.type
_entity.pdbx_description
1 polymer ?
#
loop_
_entity_poly.entity_id
_entity_poly.type
_entity_poly.pdbx_seq_one_letter_code
_entity_poly.pdbx_strand_id
1 'polypeptide(L)'
;MVMALVRRALLGGLAGLGLLAGPAQAQERVTLQLKWVTQAQFAGYYAAQARGFYRAANLDVRINPGGPDIAPPQVMAGGRADVVVEWMPAALASRERGVPLVNIAQPFKRSGLMLTCRAETGIRTPADLRGRTLGVWFSGNEYPFLAWMSRLGYRTDGSPAGVRVLRQGFNVDPLLQRQADCVSTMTYNEYWQVIDGGFRAEQLTVFRYEEQGVATLEDGLYVLENRLADAAFVARMARFVRASMQGWDWARQNPDAAAQIVLDNDASGAQTAAHQRRMMGEIARLLDSERNGRLDPADYERTVQTLLSSGGESPVISRAPSNAWTHAVVDAIR
;
A
#
# COMPACT_ATOMS: atom_id res chain seq x y z
N MET A 1 -24.44 93.66 13.07
CA MET A 1 -23.10 93.31 13.56
C MET A 1 -23.17 91.89 14.10
N VAL A 2 -22.39 91.02 13.66
CA VAL A 2 -22.09 89.64 14.03
C VAL A 2 -22.21 88.63 12.83
N MET A 3 -21.07 88.11 12.48
CA MET A 3 -20.78 87.24 11.36
C MET A 3 -21.34 85.84 11.53
N ALA A 4 -21.88 85.25 10.45
CA ALA A 4 -22.26 83.88 10.34
C ALA A 4 -21.12 83.12 9.61
N LEU A 5 -20.49 82.10 10.27
CA LEU A 5 -19.52 81.19 9.70
C LEU A 5 -20.26 80.02 9.04
N VAL A 6 -19.97 79.83 7.75
CA VAL A 6 -20.42 78.72 6.97
C VAL A 6 -19.39 77.59 7.16
N ARG A 7 -19.81 76.43 7.73
CA ARG A 7 -19.01 75.15 7.75
C ARG A 7 -19.46 74.32 6.56
N ARG A 8 -18.54 74.06 5.61
CA ARG A 8 -18.68 73.06 4.57
C ARG A 8 -18.24 71.69 5.11
N ALA A 9 -19.18 70.79 5.11
CA ALA A 9 -18.88 69.34 5.41
C ALA A 9 -18.45 68.65 4.12
N LEU A 10 -17.23 68.15 4.12
CA LEU A 10 -16.69 67.24 3.09
C LEU A 10 -17.17 65.84 3.41
N LEU A 11 -18.09 65.28 2.63
CA LEU A 11 -18.44 63.87 2.60
C LEU A 11 -17.40 63.14 1.76
N GLY A 12 -16.43 62.49 2.46
CA GLY A 12 -15.51 61.53 1.85
C GLY A 12 -16.21 60.20 1.68
N GLY A 13 -16.50 59.81 0.44
CA GLY A 13 -17.02 58.48 0.13
C GLY A 13 -15.90 57.41 0.28
N LEU A 14 -15.96 56.54 1.28
CA LEU A 14 -15.23 55.29 1.31
C LEU A 14 -15.97 54.29 0.41
N ALA A 15 -15.44 54.09 -0.80
CA ALA A 15 -15.81 52.95 -1.63
C ALA A 15 -15.19 51.67 -0.98
N GLY A 16 -15.99 50.95 -0.21
CA GLY A 16 -15.61 49.63 0.30
C GLY A 16 -15.50 48.62 -0.83
N LEU A 17 -14.26 48.19 -1.17
CA LEU A 17 -14.04 46.99 -1.97
C LEU A 17 -14.52 45.78 -1.12
N GLY A 18 -15.78 45.41 -1.33
CA GLY A 18 -16.27 44.10 -0.86
C GLY A 18 -15.56 43.01 -1.65
N LEU A 19 -14.57 42.36 -1.04
CA LEU A 19 -14.06 41.09 -1.50
C LEU A 19 -15.24 40.11 -1.47
N LEU A 20 -15.79 39.79 -2.64
CA LEU A 20 -16.72 38.70 -2.84
C LEU A 20 -15.96 37.41 -2.60
N ALA A 21 -15.90 36.96 -1.35
CA ALA A 21 -15.53 35.59 -1.04
C ALA A 21 -16.62 34.72 -1.67
N GLY A 22 -16.35 34.14 -2.83
CA GLY A 22 -17.21 33.13 -3.42
C GLY A 22 -17.45 32.01 -2.40
N PRO A 23 -18.58 31.27 -2.46
CA PRO A 23 -18.86 30.20 -1.52
C PRO A 23 -17.69 29.21 -1.56
N ALA A 24 -17.06 29.01 -0.41
CA ALA A 24 -16.02 27.98 -0.27
C ALA A 24 -16.64 26.65 -0.67
N GLN A 25 -16.25 26.11 -1.81
CA GLN A 25 -16.77 24.84 -2.28
C GLN A 25 -16.35 23.76 -1.27
N ALA A 26 -17.36 23.06 -0.72
CA ALA A 26 -17.10 21.98 0.25
C ALA A 26 -16.16 20.93 -0.37
N GLN A 27 -15.14 20.52 0.38
CA GLN A 27 -14.20 19.51 -0.08
C GLN A 27 -14.92 18.20 -0.38
N GLU A 28 -14.54 17.54 -1.46
CA GLU A 28 -15.09 16.25 -1.81
C GLU A 28 -14.45 15.15 -0.93
N ARG A 29 -15.30 14.33 -0.30
CA ARG A 29 -14.82 13.25 0.54
C ARG A 29 -14.26 12.10 -0.28
N VAL A 30 -13.15 11.52 0.23
CA VAL A 30 -12.55 10.28 -0.28
C VAL A 30 -12.15 9.43 0.92
N THR A 31 -12.62 8.20 0.97
CA THR A 31 -12.20 7.23 1.99
C THR A 31 -11.19 6.27 1.38
N LEU A 32 -9.95 6.32 1.89
CA LEU A 32 -8.86 5.40 1.58
C LEU A 32 -8.80 4.31 2.65
N GLN A 33 -8.91 3.05 2.25
CA GLN A 33 -8.61 1.90 3.11
C GLN A 33 -7.20 1.41 2.85
N LEU A 34 -6.35 1.41 3.87
CA LEU A 34 -5.01 0.83 3.81
C LEU A 34 -5.08 -0.69 3.94
N LYS A 35 -4.07 -1.36 3.40
CA LYS A 35 -3.94 -2.82 3.47
C LYS A 35 -3.47 -3.30 4.84
N TRP A 36 -2.60 -2.55 5.50
CA TRP A 36 -1.92 -2.95 6.73
C TRP A 36 -2.03 -1.87 7.82
N VAL A 37 -1.49 -2.15 9.01
CA VAL A 37 -1.43 -1.20 10.12
C VAL A 37 -0.69 0.08 9.73
N THR A 38 -0.92 1.15 10.47
CA THR A 38 -0.24 2.45 10.26
C THR A 38 1.27 2.27 10.44
N GLN A 39 2.02 2.48 9.35
CA GLN A 39 3.48 2.39 9.32
C GLN A 39 4.03 3.12 8.09
N ALA A 40 5.35 3.31 7.99
CA ALA A 40 5.98 4.07 6.91
C ALA A 40 5.71 3.51 5.50
N GLN A 41 5.26 2.25 5.39
CA GLN A 41 4.70 1.67 4.16
C GLN A 41 3.61 2.55 3.53
N PHE A 42 2.94 3.38 4.30
CA PHE A 42 1.86 4.28 3.85
C PHE A 42 2.20 5.76 4.04
N ALA A 43 3.47 6.07 4.31
CA ALA A 43 3.92 7.43 4.65
C ALA A 43 3.49 8.48 3.64
N GLY A 44 3.47 8.14 2.34
CA GLY A 44 3.07 9.10 1.29
C GLY A 44 1.64 9.59 1.44
N TYR A 45 0.70 8.73 1.83
CA TYR A 45 -0.70 9.12 2.04
C TYR A 45 -0.86 10.01 3.28
N TYR A 46 -0.21 9.66 4.37
CA TYR A 46 -0.19 10.48 5.59
C TYR A 46 0.52 11.82 5.37
N ALA A 47 1.64 11.82 4.61
CA ALA A 47 2.32 13.04 4.22
C ALA A 47 1.43 13.94 3.33
N ALA A 48 0.71 13.36 2.36
CA ALA A 48 -0.23 14.11 1.53
C ALA A 48 -1.32 14.80 2.37
N GLN A 49 -1.80 14.13 3.41
CA GLN A 49 -2.76 14.70 4.34
C GLN A 49 -2.14 15.79 5.21
N ALA A 50 -1.02 15.51 5.89
CA ALA A 50 -0.36 16.43 6.82
C ALA A 50 0.19 17.68 6.12
N ARG A 51 0.70 17.53 4.87
CA ARG A 51 1.21 18.63 4.06
C ARG A 51 0.11 19.42 3.33
N GLY A 52 -1.14 18.98 3.46
CA GLY A 52 -2.29 19.65 2.86
C GLY A 52 -2.44 19.45 1.35
N PHE A 53 -1.74 18.46 0.73
CA PHE A 53 -1.85 18.21 -0.72
C PHE A 53 -3.26 17.76 -1.12
N TYR A 54 -3.92 16.94 -0.29
CA TYR A 54 -5.33 16.60 -0.51
C TYR A 54 -6.24 17.83 -0.42
N ARG A 55 -6.05 18.67 0.59
CA ARG A 55 -6.83 19.90 0.76
C ARG A 55 -6.63 20.86 -0.42
N ALA A 56 -5.39 21.03 -0.90
CA ALA A 56 -5.09 21.83 -2.09
C ALA A 56 -5.75 21.26 -3.36
N ALA A 57 -6.01 19.95 -3.39
CA ALA A 57 -6.76 19.29 -4.47
C ALA A 57 -8.27 19.30 -4.26
N ASN A 58 -8.80 20.09 -3.30
CA ASN A 58 -10.21 20.15 -2.89
C ASN A 58 -10.76 18.79 -2.41
N LEU A 59 -9.95 18.00 -1.68
CA LEU A 59 -10.33 16.70 -1.14
C LEU A 59 -10.25 16.68 0.40
N ASP A 60 -11.27 16.08 1.03
CA ASP A 60 -11.28 15.66 2.43
C ASP A 60 -11.04 14.14 2.46
N VAL A 61 -9.79 13.73 2.72
CA VAL A 61 -9.39 12.34 2.66
C VAL A 61 -9.39 11.74 4.07
N ARG A 62 -10.21 10.70 4.26
CA ARG A 62 -10.16 9.85 5.44
C ARG A 62 -9.30 8.62 5.16
N ILE A 63 -8.25 8.42 5.94
CA ILE A 63 -7.37 7.24 5.87
C ILE A 63 -7.79 6.26 6.97
N ASN A 64 -8.24 5.08 6.57
CA ASN A 64 -8.55 3.98 7.50
C ASN A 64 -7.37 3.01 7.53
N PRO A 65 -6.78 2.71 8.69
CA PRO A 65 -5.75 1.69 8.81
C PRO A 65 -6.31 0.29 8.50
N GLY A 66 -5.44 -0.59 8.02
CA GLY A 66 -5.72 -2.00 7.80
C GLY A 66 -5.15 -2.88 8.93
N GLY A 67 -4.83 -4.12 8.60
CA GLY A 67 -4.26 -5.09 9.51
C GLY A 67 -4.37 -6.53 8.99
N PRO A 68 -3.84 -7.52 9.74
CA PRO A 68 -3.79 -8.92 9.29
C PRO A 68 -5.19 -9.55 9.09
N ASP A 69 -6.22 -9.00 9.75
CA ASP A 69 -7.60 -9.49 9.66
C ASP A 69 -8.51 -8.57 8.81
N ILE A 70 -7.95 -7.54 8.18
CA ILE A 70 -8.67 -6.64 7.29
C ILE A 70 -8.38 -7.04 5.84
N ALA A 71 -9.42 -7.39 5.10
CA ALA A 71 -9.35 -7.65 3.67
C ALA A 71 -9.89 -6.43 2.91
N PRO A 72 -9.06 -5.56 2.32
CA PRO A 72 -9.50 -4.35 1.62
C PRO A 72 -10.53 -4.62 0.51
N PRO A 73 -10.47 -5.73 -0.26
CA PRO A 73 -11.51 -6.05 -1.22
C PRO A 73 -12.90 -6.19 -0.60
N GLN A 74 -13.01 -6.74 0.62
CA GLN A 74 -14.28 -6.88 1.32
C GLN A 74 -14.78 -5.53 1.86
N VAL A 75 -13.86 -4.65 2.28
CA VAL A 75 -14.19 -3.28 2.67
C VAL A 75 -14.79 -2.52 1.48
N MET A 76 -14.18 -2.68 0.29
CA MET A 76 -14.64 -2.07 -0.95
C MET A 76 -15.99 -2.63 -1.40
N ALA A 77 -16.17 -3.96 -1.40
CA ALA A 77 -17.44 -4.61 -1.73
C ALA A 77 -18.59 -4.17 -0.81
N GLY A 78 -18.28 -3.91 0.46
CA GLY A 78 -19.22 -3.36 1.45
C GLY A 78 -19.49 -1.85 1.32
N GLY A 79 -18.95 -1.16 0.33
CA GLY A 79 -19.17 0.27 0.08
C GLY A 79 -18.57 1.19 1.16
N ARG A 80 -17.60 0.70 1.94
CA ARG A 80 -17.02 1.44 3.08
C ARG A 80 -15.74 2.22 2.72
N ALA A 81 -15.27 2.12 1.47
CA ALA A 81 -14.15 2.89 0.95
C ALA A 81 -14.39 3.27 -0.51
N ASP A 82 -13.83 4.39 -0.95
CA ASP A 82 -13.81 4.83 -2.35
C ASP A 82 -12.62 4.24 -3.10
N VAL A 83 -11.50 4.06 -2.41
CA VAL A 83 -10.25 3.53 -2.93
C VAL A 83 -9.56 2.70 -1.86
N VAL A 84 -8.88 1.63 -2.27
CA VAL A 84 -8.12 0.78 -1.34
C VAL A 84 -6.69 0.60 -1.82
N VAL A 85 -5.76 0.45 -0.86
CA VAL A 85 -4.43 -0.09 -1.12
C VAL A 85 -4.53 -1.61 -1.05
N GLU A 86 -4.06 -2.30 -2.09
CA GLU A 86 -4.05 -3.76 -2.11
C GLU A 86 -2.87 -4.29 -2.95
N TRP A 87 -2.45 -5.51 -2.67
CA TRP A 87 -1.55 -6.25 -3.53
C TRP A 87 -2.30 -6.81 -4.73
N MET A 88 -1.67 -6.75 -5.89
CA MET A 88 -2.32 -7.20 -7.13
C MET A 88 -2.80 -8.65 -7.09
N PRO A 89 -2.08 -9.63 -6.52
CA PRO A 89 -2.58 -10.99 -6.38
C PRO A 89 -3.95 -11.08 -5.69
N ALA A 90 -4.11 -10.37 -4.58
CA ALA A 90 -5.36 -10.34 -3.84
C ALA A 90 -6.48 -9.62 -4.61
N ALA A 91 -6.14 -8.54 -5.31
CA ALA A 91 -7.09 -7.81 -6.15
C ALA A 91 -7.60 -8.68 -7.31
N LEU A 92 -6.70 -9.39 -8.02
CA LEU A 92 -7.07 -10.26 -9.13
C LEU A 92 -7.89 -11.48 -8.67
N ALA A 93 -7.47 -12.13 -7.57
CA ALA A 93 -8.23 -13.22 -6.98
C ALA A 93 -9.64 -12.77 -6.50
N SER A 94 -9.74 -11.54 -5.97
CA SER A 94 -11.03 -10.98 -5.56
C SER A 94 -11.90 -10.64 -6.76
N ARG A 95 -11.31 -10.15 -7.85
CA ARG A 95 -12.00 -9.90 -9.11
C ARG A 95 -12.61 -11.17 -9.69
N GLU A 96 -11.88 -12.29 -9.69
CA GLU A 96 -12.39 -13.59 -10.13
C GLU A 96 -13.57 -14.07 -9.27
N ARG A 97 -13.58 -13.71 -7.98
CA ARG A 97 -14.68 -14.02 -7.04
C ARG A 97 -15.82 -12.99 -7.04
N GLY A 98 -15.87 -12.09 -8.00
CA GLY A 98 -16.98 -11.16 -8.22
C GLY A 98 -16.83 -9.80 -7.52
N VAL A 99 -15.66 -9.45 -6.99
CA VAL A 99 -15.34 -8.07 -6.54
C VAL A 99 -14.46 -7.41 -7.60
N PRO A 100 -15.02 -6.64 -8.55
CA PRO A 100 -14.35 -6.20 -9.76
C PRO A 100 -13.42 -5.00 -9.49
N LEU A 101 -12.33 -5.24 -8.73
CA LEU A 101 -11.30 -4.26 -8.47
C LEU A 101 -10.50 -3.95 -9.73
N VAL A 102 -10.21 -2.66 -9.95
CA VAL A 102 -9.38 -2.15 -11.05
C VAL A 102 -8.25 -1.33 -10.47
N ASN A 103 -7.01 -1.65 -10.83
CA ASN A 103 -5.85 -0.84 -10.50
C ASN A 103 -5.91 0.48 -11.27
N ILE A 104 -5.84 1.59 -10.55
CA ILE A 104 -5.87 2.96 -11.10
C ILE A 104 -4.55 3.70 -10.94
N ALA A 105 -3.67 3.19 -10.07
CA ALA A 105 -2.30 3.68 -9.92
C ALA A 105 -1.44 2.64 -9.18
N GLN A 106 -0.15 2.59 -9.53
CA GLN A 106 0.83 1.67 -8.97
C GLN A 106 2.05 2.42 -8.45
N PRO A 107 2.02 2.92 -7.20
CA PRO A 107 3.16 3.62 -6.61
C PRO A 107 4.38 2.72 -6.39
N PHE A 108 4.15 1.46 -5.97
CA PHE A 108 5.21 0.48 -5.72
C PHE A 108 5.51 -0.31 -7.00
N LYS A 109 6.76 -0.27 -7.46
CA LYS A 109 7.22 -0.92 -8.70
C LYS A 109 7.98 -2.22 -8.46
N ARG A 110 8.43 -2.45 -7.22
CA ARG A 110 9.21 -3.61 -6.84
C ARG A 110 8.57 -4.33 -5.68
N SER A 111 8.80 -5.65 -5.59
CA SER A 111 8.38 -6.45 -4.46
C SER A 111 9.38 -6.34 -3.30
N GLY A 112 8.88 -6.07 -2.11
CA GLY A 112 9.66 -6.15 -0.88
C GLY A 112 9.55 -7.51 -0.18
N LEU A 113 8.75 -8.44 -0.71
CA LEU A 113 8.45 -9.70 -0.05
C LEU A 113 9.64 -10.65 -0.02
N MET A 114 9.87 -11.25 1.15
CA MET A 114 10.93 -12.23 1.40
C MET A 114 10.38 -13.36 2.29
N LEU A 115 11.06 -14.51 2.23
CA LEU A 115 10.98 -15.55 3.25
C LEU A 115 12.31 -15.56 3.99
N THR A 116 12.28 -15.26 5.30
CA THR A 116 13.47 -15.19 6.16
C THR A 116 13.50 -16.42 7.08
N CYS A 117 14.59 -17.17 7.01
CA CYS A 117 14.79 -18.43 7.73
C CYS A 117 15.95 -18.30 8.70
N ARG A 118 15.92 -19.04 9.81
CA ARG A 118 17.09 -19.20 10.67
C ARG A 118 18.11 -20.13 10.00
N ALA A 119 19.35 -19.65 9.82
CA ALA A 119 20.42 -20.44 9.15
C ALA A 119 20.75 -21.74 9.90
N GLU A 120 20.56 -21.79 11.23
CA GLU A 120 20.76 -22.98 12.06
C GLU A 120 19.84 -24.17 11.68
N THR A 121 18.72 -23.90 10.98
CA THR A 121 17.81 -24.95 10.49
C THR A 121 18.40 -25.75 9.33
N GLY A 122 19.54 -25.30 8.78
CA GLY A 122 20.18 -25.91 7.61
C GLY A 122 19.54 -25.55 6.27
N ILE A 123 18.52 -24.69 6.27
CA ILE A 123 17.88 -24.20 5.04
C ILE A 123 18.85 -23.24 4.34
N ARG A 124 19.26 -23.59 3.10
CA ARG A 124 20.17 -22.77 2.27
C ARG A 124 19.63 -22.52 0.87
N THR A 125 18.79 -23.42 0.39
CA THR A 125 18.17 -23.38 -0.93
C THR A 125 16.66 -23.59 -0.81
N PRO A 126 15.85 -23.22 -1.82
CA PRO A 126 14.42 -23.55 -1.83
C PRO A 126 14.10 -25.04 -1.67
N ALA A 127 15.01 -25.92 -2.11
CA ALA A 127 14.83 -27.38 -1.95
C ALA A 127 14.79 -27.80 -0.48
N ASP A 128 15.45 -27.08 0.42
CA ASP A 128 15.52 -27.38 1.85
C ASP A 128 14.26 -26.97 2.62
N LEU A 129 13.30 -26.31 1.96
CA LEU A 129 12.02 -25.91 2.56
C LEU A 129 11.08 -27.11 2.80
N ARG A 130 11.30 -28.24 2.11
CA ARG A 130 10.48 -29.43 2.24
C ARG A 130 10.40 -29.90 3.70
N GLY A 131 9.19 -30.16 4.18
CA GLY A 131 8.92 -30.61 5.56
C GLY A 131 9.08 -29.53 6.62
N ARG A 132 9.43 -28.29 6.24
CA ARG A 132 9.65 -27.18 7.18
C ARG A 132 8.34 -26.49 7.55
N THR A 133 8.37 -25.75 8.67
CA THR A 133 7.27 -24.90 9.11
C THR A 133 7.55 -23.47 8.70
N LEU A 134 6.65 -22.91 7.89
CA LEU A 134 6.81 -21.59 7.30
C LEU A 134 5.67 -20.67 7.76
N GLY A 135 6.02 -19.56 8.39
CA GLY A 135 5.08 -18.51 8.76
C GLY A 135 4.67 -17.73 7.53
N VAL A 136 3.37 -17.64 7.29
CA VAL A 136 2.81 -16.99 6.09
C VAL A 136 1.64 -16.11 6.50
N TRP A 137 1.59 -14.90 5.98
CA TRP A 137 0.40 -14.05 6.12
C TRP A 137 -0.74 -14.55 5.25
N PHE A 138 -1.96 -14.25 5.68
CA PHE A 138 -3.20 -14.58 4.99
C PHE A 138 -3.94 -13.31 4.52
N SER A 139 -5.20 -13.46 4.17
CA SER A 139 -6.06 -12.36 3.68
C SER A 139 -5.60 -11.79 2.33
N GLY A 140 -5.04 -12.68 1.47
CA GLY A 140 -4.55 -12.35 0.14
C GLY A 140 -3.03 -12.14 0.05
N ASN A 141 -2.32 -12.11 1.19
CA ASN A 141 -0.86 -11.98 1.21
C ASN A 141 -0.14 -13.32 0.93
N GLU A 142 -0.85 -14.46 1.07
CA GLU A 142 -0.35 -15.80 0.84
C GLU A 142 -0.11 -16.14 -0.63
N TYR A 143 -0.73 -15.44 -1.55
CA TYR A 143 -0.76 -15.84 -2.96
C TYR A 143 0.62 -15.94 -3.63
N PRO A 144 1.55 -14.99 -3.47
CA PRO A 144 2.90 -15.15 -4.04
C PRO A 144 3.64 -16.36 -3.44
N PHE A 145 3.44 -16.64 -2.15
CA PHE A 145 3.99 -17.81 -1.49
C PHE A 145 3.40 -19.11 -2.07
N LEU A 146 2.09 -19.19 -2.22
CA LEU A 146 1.42 -20.36 -2.80
C LEU A 146 1.90 -20.63 -4.24
N ALA A 147 2.05 -19.57 -5.04
CA ALA A 147 2.60 -19.66 -6.38
C ALA A 147 4.04 -20.21 -6.37
N TRP A 148 4.87 -19.77 -5.44
CA TRP A 148 6.24 -20.25 -5.31
C TRP A 148 6.28 -21.72 -4.87
N MET A 149 5.53 -22.11 -3.83
CA MET A 149 5.48 -23.51 -3.38
C MET A 149 4.99 -24.44 -4.50
N SER A 150 3.98 -24.02 -5.25
CA SER A 150 3.49 -24.77 -6.40
C SER A 150 4.56 -24.99 -7.48
N ARG A 151 5.35 -23.96 -7.83
CA ARG A 151 6.48 -24.09 -8.76
C ARG A 151 7.56 -25.05 -8.28
N LEU A 152 7.77 -25.13 -6.97
CA LEU A 152 8.70 -26.11 -6.36
C LEU A 152 8.10 -27.52 -6.27
N GLY A 153 6.84 -27.70 -6.62
CA GLY A 153 6.11 -28.96 -6.48
C GLY A 153 5.81 -29.30 -5.03
N TYR A 154 5.69 -28.31 -4.14
CA TYR A 154 5.43 -28.50 -2.72
C TYR A 154 3.97 -28.23 -2.40
N ARG A 155 3.35 -29.20 -1.70
CA ARG A 155 2.05 -29.02 -1.09
C ARG A 155 2.17 -28.15 0.16
N THR A 156 1.11 -27.41 0.47
CA THR A 156 1.03 -26.52 1.65
C THR A 156 0.09 -27.07 2.73
N ASP A 157 -0.15 -28.36 2.70
CA ASP A 157 -1.08 -29.09 3.58
C ASP A 157 -0.42 -29.75 4.79
N GLY A 158 0.89 -29.56 4.99
CA GLY A 158 1.65 -30.17 6.07
C GLY A 158 2.10 -31.61 5.81
N SER A 159 1.87 -32.14 4.61
CA SER A 159 2.36 -33.47 4.23
C SER A 159 3.90 -33.53 4.22
N PRO A 160 4.51 -34.70 4.41
CA PRO A 160 5.97 -34.84 4.42
C PRO A 160 6.66 -34.39 3.12
N ALA A 161 5.94 -34.45 2.00
CA ALA A 161 6.44 -34.01 0.69
C ALA A 161 6.27 -32.51 0.44
N GLY A 162 5.58 -31.80 1.33
CA GLY A 162 5.28 -30.38 1.23
C GLY A 162 5.90 -29.56 2.35
N VAL A 163 5.22 -28.48 2.71
CA VAL A 163 5.57 -27.58 3.81
C VAL A 163 4.40 -27.45 4.77
N ARG A 164 4.69 -27.16 6.03
CA ARG A 164 3.66 -26.78 7.01
C ARG A 164 3.54 -25.27 7.03
N VAL A 165 2.32 -24.77 6.82
CA VAL A 165 2.03 -23.34 6.87
C VAL A 165 1.51 -22.98 8.25
N LEU A 166 2.22 -22.05 8.91
CA LEU A 166 1.79 -21.43 10.16
C LEU A 166 1.21 -20.05 9.84
N ARG A 167 -0.01 -19.78 10.29
CA ARG A 167 -0.61 -18.45 10.13
C ARG A 167 0.18 -17.42 10.93
N GLN A 168 0.83 -16.49 10.24
CA GLN A 168 1.62 -15.43 10.82
C GLN A 168 0.76 -14.19 11.09
N GLY A 169 0.94 -13.57 12.26
CA GLY A 169 0.39 -12.26 12.58
C GLY A 169 1.23 -11.11 12.01
N PHE A 170 1.20 -9.96 12.66
CA PHE A 170 1.91 -8.75 12.22
C PHE A 170 3.37 -8.66 12.71
N ASN A 171 3.87 -9.65 13.46
CA ASN A 171 5.21 -9.69 14.04
C ASN A 171 5.99 -10.94 13.61
N VAL A 172 7.21 -11.07 14.10
CA VAL A 172 8.14 -12.17 13.78
C VAL A 172 8.32 -13.16 14.92
N ASP A 173 7.48 -13.11 15.94
CA ASP A 173 7.53 -14.00 17.12
C ASP A 173 7.63 -15.48 16.76
N PRO A 174 6.92 -16.00 15.72
CA PRO A 174 7.06 -17.39 15.34
C PRO A 174 8.50 -17.81 14.99
N LEU A 175 9.30 -16.89 14.40
CA LEU A 175 10.72 -17.15 14.13
C LEU A 175 11.56 -17.06 15.40
N LEU A 176 11.36 -15.99 16.18
CA LEU A 176 12.12 -15.74 17.41
C LEU A 176 11.91 -16.85 18.45
N GLN A 177 10.68 -17.33 18.57
CA GLN A 177 10.28 -18.40 19.50
C GLN A 177 10.47 -19.81 18.91
N ARG A 178 11.05 -19.95 17.72
CA ARG A 178 11.32 -21.23 17.06
C ARG A 178 10.06 -22.07 16.75
N GLN A 179 8.91 -21.44 16.63
CA GLN A 179 7.65 -22.06 16.22
C GLN A 179 7.60 -22.29 14.70
N ALA A 180 8.33 -21.47 13.93
CA ALA A 180 8.53 -21.62 12.51
C ALA A 180 10.03 -21.62 12.16
N ASP A 181 10.40 -22.36 11.11
CA ASP A 181 11.77 -22.36 10.57
C ASP A 181 12.05 -21.09 9.79
N CYS A 182 11.04 -20.60 9.08
CA CYS A 182 11.06 -19.35 8.33
C CYS A 182 9.76 -18.57 8.58
N VAL A 183 9.81 -17.26 8.34
CA VAL A 183 8.64 -16.37 8.34
C VAL A 183 8.63 -15.46 7.12
N SER A 184 7.45 -15.06 6.70
CA SER A 184 7.29 -13.97 5.72
C SER A 184 7.79 -12.68 6.33
N THR A 185 8.56 -11.92 5.56
CA THR A 185 9.10 -10.63 5.95
C THR A 185 9.08 -9.68 4.76
N MET A 186 9.01 -8.39 5.03
CA MET A 186 9.25 -7.37 4.03
C MET A 186 10.65 -6.79 4.19
N THR A 187 11.29 -6.40 3.11
CA THR A 187 12.61 -5.73 3.11
C THR A 187 12.63 -4.52 4.02
N TYR A 188 11.48 -3.87 4.21
CA TYR A 188 11.34 -2.62 4.93
C TYR A 188 10.84 -2.77 6.36
N ASN A 189 10.26 -3.92 6.77
CA ASN A 189 9.61 -4.07 8.07
C ASN A 189 10.13 -5.30 8.86
N GLU A 190 9.55 -6.47 8.66
CA GLU A 190 9.73 -7.62 9.56
C GLU A 190 11.16 -8.16 9.54
N TYR A 191 11.89 -8.03 8.44
CA TYR A 191 13.31 -8.37 8.40
C TYR A 191 14.09 -7.61 9.49
N TRP A 192 13.80 -6.34 9.67
CA TRP A 192 14.44 -5.51 10.67
C TRP A 192 13.94 -5.83 12.08
N GLN A 193 12.69 -6.28 12.24
CA GLN A 193 12.21 -6.80 13.52
C GLN A 193 12.99 -8.07 13.93
N VAL A 194 13.34 -8.94 12.97
CA VAL A 194 14.20 -10.11 13.23
C VAL A 194 15.60 -9.68 13.69
N ILE A 195 16.20 -8.68 13.03
CA ILE A 195 17.50 -8.13 13.41
C ILE A 195 17.44 -7.50 14.81
N ASP A 196 16.44 -6.65 15.04
CA ASP A 196 16.23 -5.98 16.34
C ASP A 196 15.88 -7.00 17.45
N GLY A 197 15.32 -8.16 17.10
CA GLY A 197 15.08 -9.32 17.96
C GLY A 197 16.35 -10.13 18.33
N GLY A 198 17.53 -9.67 17.88
CA GLY A 198 18.85 -10.21 18.29
C GLY A 198 19.51 -11.11 17.25
N PHE A 199 18.96 -11.29 16.08
CA PHE A 199 19.63 -12.01 14.99
C PHE A 199 20.61 -11.08 14.24
N ARG A 200 21.76 -11.64 13.86
CA ARG A 200 22.66 -11.02 12.88
C ARG A 200 22.33 -11.55 11.48
N ALA A 201 22.62 -10.76 10.44
CA ALA A 201 22.35 -11.13 9.06
C ALA A 201 22.93 -12.52 8.67
N GLU A 202 24.12 -12.86 9.17
CA GLU A 202 24.82 -14.13 8.89
C GLU A 202 24.11 -15.35 9.52
N GLN A 203 23.21 -15.12 10.46
CA GLN A 203 22.39 -16.15 11.11
C GLN A 203 21.06 -16.40 10.38
N LEU A 204 20.85 -15.69 9.26
CA LEU A 204 19.63 -15.75 8.48
C LEU A 204 19.92 -16.23 7.05
N THR A 205 19.03 -17.05 6.52
CA THR A 205 18.92 -17.32 5.08
C THR A 205 17.68 -16.60 4.59
N VAL A 206 17.86 -15.74 3.58
CA VAL A 206 16.79 -14.89 3.07
C VAL A 206 16.53 -15.22 1.61
N PHE A 207 15.29 -15.55 1.29
CA PHE A 207 14.83 -15.76 -0.08
C PHE A 207 14.00 -14.56 -0.50
N ARG A 208 14.50 -13.73 -1.41
CA ARG A 208 13.77 -12.62 -2.02
C ARG A 208 12.87 -13.17 -3.12
N TYR A 209 11.60 -12.83 -3.11
CA TYR A 209 10.66 -13.32 -4.11
C TYR A 209 11.00 -12.85 -5.52
N GLU A 210 11.62 -11.67 -5.66
CA GLU A 210 12.17 -11.20 -6.95
C GLU A 210 13.22 -12.17 -7.51
N GLU A 211 14.13 -12.65 -6.66
CA GLU A 211 15.21 -13.59 -7.05
C GLU A 211 14.68 -15.01 -7.33
N GLN A 212 13.53 -15.36 -6.75
CA GLN A 212 12.85 -16.62 -7.00
C GLN A 212 11.94 -16.58 -8.25
N GLY A 213 11.85 -15.44 -8.93
CA GLY A 213 11.02 -15.27 -10.11
C GLY A 213 9.51 -15.32 -9.82
N VAL A 214 9.10 -15.06 -8.58
CA VAL A 214 7.70 -15.06 -8.13
C VAL A 214 7.26 -13.71 -7.57
N ALA A 215 8.00 -12.66 -7.86
CA ALA A 215 7.62 -11.31 -7.50
C ALA A 215 6.29 -10.91 -8.17
N THR A 216 5.43 -10.29 -7.39
CA THR A 216 4.15 -9.73 -7.83
C THR A 216 4.07 -8.26 -7.46
N LEU A 217 3.18 -7.51 -8.10
CA LEU A 217 2.97 -6.10 -7.77
C LEU A 217 2.29 -5.97 -6.41
N GLU A 218 2.88 -5.13 -5.56
CA GLU A 218 2.42 -4.79 -4.21
C GLU A 218 1.76 -3.38 -4.22
N ASP A 219 1.07 -3.04 -3.15
CA ASP A 219 0.57 -1.71 -2.77
C ASP A 219 0.11 -0.78 -3.92
N GLY A 220 -0.73 -1.32 -4.80
CA GLY A 220 -1.44 -0.53 -5.80
C GLY A 220 -2.71 0.10 -5.22
N LEU A 221 -3.24 1.11 -5.93
CA LEU A 221 -4.52 1.75 -5.64
C LEU A 221 -5.62 1.15 -6.51
N TYR A 222 -6.70 0.71 -5.88
CA TYR A 222 -7.80 0.02 -6.55
C TYR A 222 -9.14 0.65 -6.24
N VAL A 223 -10.02 0.65 -7.25
CA VAL A 223 -11.42 1.07 -7.16
C VAL A 223 -12.33 0.01 -7.77
N LEU A 224 -13.65 0.10 -7.57
CA LEU A 224 -14.59 -0.76 -8.26
C LEU A 224 -14.76 -0.33 -9.73
N GLU A 225 -14.81 -1.29 -10.66
CA GLU A 225 -14.90 -1.07 -12.09
C GLU A 225 -16.10 -0.19 -12.50
N ASN A 226 -17.27 -0.42 -11.91
CA ASN A 226 -18.49 0.34 -12.21
C ASN A 226 -18.37 1.83 -11.90
N ARG A 227 -17.49 2.22 -10.97
CA ARG A 227 -17.27 3.63 -10.62
C ARG A 227 -16.50 4.39 -11.70
N LEU A 228 -15.76 3.68 -12.56
CA LEU A 228 -14.98 4.30 -13.65
C LEU A 228 -15.86 4.78 -14.81
N ALA A 229 -17.13 4.41 -14.86
CA ALA A 229 -18.10 4.96 -15.81
C ALA A 229 -18.53 6.40 -15.44
N ASP A 230 -18.32 6.84 -14.21
CA ASP A 230 -18.59 8.21 -13.75
C ASP A 230 -17.37 9.11 -13.94
N ALA A 231 -17.46 10.03 -14.89
CA ALA A 231 -16.39 10.98 -15.19
C ALA A 231 -16.03 11.89 -13.99
N ALA A 232 -16.99 12.22 -13.13
CA ALA A 232 -16.74 13.01 -11.92
C ALA A 232 -15.93 12.19 -10.90
N PHE A 233 -16.22 10.90 -10.77
CA PHE A 233 -15.43 9.99 -9.95
C PHE A 233 -14.00 9.85 -10.48
N VAL A 234 -13.81 9.66 -11.79
CA VAL A 234 -12.47 9.58 -12.43
C VAL A 234 -11.68 10.86 -12.16
N ALA A 235 -12.28 12.03 -12.35
CA ALA A 235 -11.63 13.31 -12.08
C ALA A 235 -11.26 13.49 -10.58
N ARG A 236 -12.11 13.01 -9.67
CA ARG A 236 -11.82 13.00 -8.22
C ARG A 236 -10.65 12.08 -7.90
N MET A 237 -10.62 10.86 -8.46
CA MET A 237 -9.52 9.93 -8.27
C MET A 237 -8.22 10.43 -8.90
N ALA A 238 -8.26 11.14 -10.02
CA ALA A 238 -7.07 11.78 -10.60
C ALA A 238 -6.45 12.80 -9.65
N ARG A 239 -7.27 13.66 -9.02
CA ARG A 239 -6.80 14.60 -7.99
C ARG A 239 -6.25 13.88 -6.76
N PHE A 240 -6.91 12.80 -6.33
CA PHE A 240 -6.45 11.97 -5.20
C PHE A 240 -5.10 11.32 -5.51
N VAL A 241 -4.94 10.66 -6.66
CA VAL A 241 -3.69 10.02 -7.08
C VAL A 241 -2.56 11.04 -7.18
N ARG A 242 -2.80 12.19 -7.85
CA ARG A 242 -1.80 13.27 -7.96
C ARG A 242 -1.31 13.72 -6.58
N ALA A 243 -2.24 14.03 -5.68
CA ALA A 243 -1.90 14.49 -4.32
C ALA A 243 -1.18 13.40 -3.51
N SER A 244 -1.57 12.13 -3.69
CA SER A 244 -0.89 10.98 -3.08
C SER A 244 0.55 10.85 -3.58
N MET A 245 0.78 10.98 -4.90
CA MET A 245 2.13 10.92 -5.47
C MET A 245 3.00 12.12 -5.03
N GLN A 246 2.43 13.31 -4.85
CA GLN A 246 3.12 14.44 -4.21
C GLN A 246 3.52 14.12 -2.76
N GLY A 247 2.65 13.44 -2.02
CA GLY A 247 2.94 12.96 -0.67
C GLY A 247 4.08 11.95 -0.64
N TRP A 248 4.10 10.99 -1.56
CA TRP A 248 5.18 10.03 -1.71
C TRP A 248 6.51 10.68 -2.09
N ASP A 249 6.49 11.64 -3.01
CA ASP A 249 7.69 12.38 -3.39
C ASP A 249 8.26 13.19 -2.22
N TRP A 250 7.37 13.87 -1.48
CA TRP A 250 7.76 14.60 -0.28
C TRP A 250 8.32 13.66 0.80
N ALA A 251 7.67 12.53 1.07
CA ALA A 251 8.12 11.56 2.07
C ALA A 251 9.50 11.00 1.75
N ARG A 252 9.78 10.72 0.49
CA ARG A 252 11.09 10.26 0.03
C ARG A 252 12.20 11.30 0.21
N GLN A 253 11.88 12.58 0.04
CA GLN A 253 12.82 13.70 0.23
C GLN A 253 12.99 14.07 1.71
N ASN A 254 12.04 13.71 2.57
CA ASN A 254 11.99 14.07 3.98
C ASN A 254 11.70 12.84 4.86
N PRO A 255 12.56 11.80 4.83
CA PRO A 255 12.24 10.49 5.42
C PRO A 255 12.02 10.56 6.95
N ASP A 256 12.78 11.37 7.67
CA ASP A 256 12.63 11.52 9.12
C ASP A 256 11.31 12.19 9.49
N ALA A 257 10.95 13.25 8.76
CA ALA A 257 9.68 13.95 8.99
C ALA A 257 8.48 13.08 8.56
N ALA A 258 8.62 12.29 7.48
CA ALA A 258 7.60 11.35 7.05
C ALA A 258 7.38 10.23 8.09
N ALA A 259 8.46 9.70 8.67
CA ALA A 259 8.37 8.73 9.76
C ALA A 259 7.68 9.32 11.00
N GLN A 260 7.94 10.59 11.33
CA GLN A 260 7.26 11.26 12.44
C GLN A 260 5.77 11.43 12.17
N ILE A 261 5.39 11.86 10.95
CA ILE A 261 3.97 11.96 10.57
C ILE A 261 3.25 10.61 10.72
N VAL A 262 3.91 9.51 10.36
CA VAL A 262 3.35 8.17 10.55
C VAL A 262 3.13 7.86 12.03
N LEU A 263 4.11 8.16 12.88
CA LEU A 263 4.00 7.95 14.34
C LEU A 263 2.86 8.77 14.95
N ASP A 264 2.69 10.01 14.51
CA ASP A 264 1.60 10.88 14.97
C ASP A 264 0.20 10.33 14.61
N ASN A 265 0.13 9.43 13.63
CA ASN A 265 -1.10 8.76 13.18
C ASN A 265 -1.20 7.30 13.67
N ASP A 266 -0.20 6.76 14.36
CA ASP A 266 -0.24 5.40 14.89
C ASP A 266 -1.01 5.35 16.21
N ALA A 267 -2.28 4.96 16.14
CA ALA A 267 -3.11 4.77 17.32
C ALA A 267 -2.76 3.51 18.13
N SER A 268 -1.95 2.60 17.59
CA SER A 268 -1.58 1.35 18.27
C SER A 268 -0.45 1.54 19.29
N GLY A 269 0.41 2.55 19.09
CA GLY A 269 1.61 2.76 19.89
C GLY A 269 2.68 1.68 19.69
N ALA A 270 2.51 0.81 18.69
CA ALA A 270 3.45 -0.29 18.42
C ALA A 270 4.67 0.14 17.63
N GLN A 271 4.63 1.31 16.98
CA GLN A 271 5.69 1.79 16.11
C GLN A 271 6.75 2.59 16.88
N THR A 272 8.02 2.45 16.49
CA THR A 272 9.12 3.23 17.04
C THR A 272 9.73 4.16 16.00
N ALA A 273 10.25 5.32 16.43
CA ALA A 273 10.85 6.30 15.55
C ALA A 273 12.04 5.72 14.76
N ALA A 274 12.88 4.93 15.41
CA ALA A 274 14.06 4.31 14.76
C ALA A 274 13.62 3.33 13.67
N HIS A 275 12.62 2.48 13.96
CA HIS A 275 12.11 1.49 13.00
C HIS A 275 11.42 2.18 11.83
N GLN A 276 10.58 3.18 12.07
CA GLN A 276 9.86 3.88 11.00
C GLN A 276 10.80 4.69 10.09
N ARG A 277 11.87 5.30 10.61
CA ARG A 277 12.90 5.93 9.76
C ARG A 277 13.63 4.94 8.87
N ARG A 278 14.03 3.79 9.43
CA ARG A 278 14.64 2.69 8.66
C ARG A 278 13.69 2.20 7.58
N MET A 279 12.43 1.95 7.93
CA MET A 279 11.38 1.53 7.00
C MET A 279 11.21 2.53 5.86
N MET A 280 11.16 3.83 6.13
CA MET A 280 11.01 4.84 5.08
C MET A 280 12.18 4.82 4.08
N GLY A 281 13.42 4.58 4.55
CA GLY A 281 14.59 4.43 3.69
C GLY A 281 14.48 3.23 2.73
N GLU A 282 13.96 2.11 3.19
CA GLU A 282 13.75 0.91 2.36
C GLU A 282 12.56 1.10 1.40
N ILE A 283 11.46 1.68 1.86
CA ILE A 283 10.28 1.99 1.04
C ILE A 283 10.67 2.88 -0.14
N ALA A 284 11.53 3.87 0.06
CA ALA A 284 11.96 4.77 -1.01
C ALA A 284 12.58 4.04 -2.22
N ARG A 285 13.12 2.82 -2.02
CA ARG A 285 13.70 1.98 -3.09
C ARG A 285 12.69 1.16 -3.87
N LEU A 286 11.48 1.01 -3.34
CA LEU A 286 10.38 0.25 -3.95
C LEU A 286 9.44 1.14 -4.75
N LEU A 287 9.48 2.46 -4.49
CA LEU A 287 8.59 3.43 -5.10
C LEU A 287 8.94 3.70 -6.57
N ASP A 288 7.92 4.16 -7.28
CA ASP A 288 8.03 4.67 -8.64
C ASP A 288 9.04 5.82 -8.76
N SER A 289 10.11 5.60 -9.52
CA SER A 289 11.13 6.63 -9.79
C SER A 289 10.61 7.74 -10.71
N GLU A 290 9.64 7.44 -11.58
CA GLU A 290 9.00 8.39 -12.48
C GLU A 290 7.93 9.25 -11.79
N ARG A 291 7.51 8.87 -10.57
CA ARG A 291 6.58 9.62 -9.71
C ARG A 291 5.19 9.84 -10.30
N ASN A 292 4.80 9.06 -11.28
CA ASN A 292 3.52 9.21 -11.97
C ASN A 292 2.46 8.18 -11.56
N GLY A 293 2.87 7.13 -10.83
CA GLY A 293 1.99 6.04 -10.41
C GLY A 293 1.46 5.19 -11.56
N ARG A 294 2.00 5.28 -12.77
CA ARG A 294 1.54 4.46 -13.91
C ARG A 294 1.93 3.01 -13.69
N LEU A 295 1.00 2.11 -13.89
CA LEU A 295 1.26 0.67 -13.93
C LEU A 295 2.02 0.33 -15.21
N ASP A 296 3.11 -0.46 -15.11
CA ASP A 296 3.77 -1.04 -16.27
C ASP A 296 3.04 -2.31 -16.70
N PRO A 297 2.54 -2.39 -17.95
CA PRO A 297 1.86 -3.58 -18.45
C PRO A 297 2.69 -4.86 -18.36
N ALA A 298 4.03 -4.77 -18.49
CA ALA A 298 4.91 -5.93 -18.37
C ALA A 298 4.97 -6.46 -16.92
N ASP A 299 4.94 -5.58 -15.93
CA ASP A 299 4.89 -5.95 -14.51
C ASP A 299 3.53 -6.57 -14.14
N TYR A 300 2.45 -6.06 -14.74
CA TYR A 300 1.12 -6.66 -14.63
C TYR A 300 1.13 -8.08 -15.19
N GLU A 301 1.59 -8.25 -16.42
CA GLU A 301 1.61 -9.56 -17.08
C GLU A 301 2.45 -10.56 -16.31
N ARG A 302 3.63 -10.16 -15.82
CA ARG A 302 4.47 -11.01 -14.97
C ARG A 302 3.70 -11.46 -13.71
N THR A 303 2.96 -10.56 -13.07
CA THR A 303 2.12 -10.89 -11.91
C THR A 303 1.04 -11.90 -12.28
N VAL A 304 0.32 -11.69 -13.39
CA VAL A 304 -0.70 -12.60 -13.89
C VAL A 304 -0.12 -13.99 -14.16
N GLN A 305 1.02 -14.06 -14.86
CA GLN A 305 1.68 -15.33 -15.18
C GLN A 305 2.15 -16.06 -13.91
N THR A 306 2.63 -15.33 -12.91
CA THR A 306 2.99 -15.91 -11.61
C THR A 306 1.78 -16.59 -10.96
N LEU A 307 0.60 -15.96 -10.99
CA LEU A 307 -0.61 -16.49 -10.38
C LEU A 307 -1.24 -17.65 -11.17
N LEU A 308 -1.20 -17.60 -12.50
CA LEU A 308 -1.65 -18.68 -13.38
C LEU A 308 -0.77 -19.92 -13.26
N SER A 309 0.54 -19.72 -13.16
CA SER A 309 1.52 -20.82 -13.04
C SER A 309 1.57 -21.44 -11.65
N SER A 310 0.80 -20.93 -10.70
CA SER A 310 0.61 -21.53 -9.38
C SER A 310 -0.23 -22.82 -9.48
N GLY A 311 0.08 -23.59 -10.51
CA GLY A 311 -0.60 -24.80 -10.93
C GLY A 311 -0.53 -25.93 -9.91
N GLY A 312 -1.49 -26.01 -9.06
CA GLY A 312 -1.93 -27.15 -8.33
C GLY A 312 -3.39 -27.39 -8.70
N GLU A 313 -4.08 -28.22 -7.94
CA GLU A 313 -5.52 -28.46 -8.13
C GLU A 313 -6.38 -27.19 -7.97
N SER A 314 -5.80 -26.08 -7.45
CA SER A 314 -6.47 -24.81 -7.21
C SER A 314 -5.51 -23.62 -7.43
N PRO A 315 -5.36 -23.13 -8.66
CA PRO A 315 -4.56 -21.92 -8.94
C PRO A 315 -5.18 -20.69 -8.23
N VAL A 316 -4.35 -19.67 -7.96
CA VAL A 316 -4.82 -18.42 -7.33
C VAL A 316 -5.84 -17.71 -8.21
N ILE A 317 -5.61 -17.72 -9.52
CA ILE A 317 -6.58 -17.33 -10.57
C ILE A 317 -6.61 -18.41 -11.66
N SER A 318 -7.78 -18.65 -12.23
CA SER A 318 -7.98 -19.70 -13.24
C SER A 318 -7.76 -19.20 -14.67
N ARG A 319 -7.79 -17.89 -14.89
CA ARG A 319 -7.63 -17.23 -16.18
C ARG A 319 -7.06 -15.83 -16.03
N ALA A 320 -6.47 -15.29 -17.08
CA ALA A 320 -6.03 -13.89 -17.11
C ALA A 320 -7.24 -12.96 -16.96
N PRO A 321 -7.25 -12.06 -15.96
CA PRO A 321 -8.37 -11.15 -15.73
C PRO A 321 -8.45 -10.08 -16.82
N SER A 322 -9.68 -9.79 -17.32
CA SER A 322 -9.93 -8.64 -18.19
C SER A 322 -10.17 -7.37 -17.36
N ASN A 323 -9.83 -6.19 -17.91
CA ASN A 323 -10.12 -4.87 -17.32
C ASN A 323 -9.63 -4.69 -15.86
N ALA A 324 -8.58 -5.40 -15.46
CA ALA A 324 -8.11 -5.38 -14.08
C ALA A 324 -7.24 -4.15 -13.75
N TRP A 325 -6.91 -3.34 -14.73
CA TRP A 325 -6.20 -2.08 -14.59
C TRP A 325 -6.56 -1.08 -15.67
N THR A 326 -6.31 0.21 -15.41
CA THR A 326 -6.52 1.28 -16.39
C THR A 326 -5.58 2.45 -16.11
N HIS A 327 -5.16 3.14 -17.16
CA HIS A 327 -4.47 4.43 -17.06
C HIS A 327 -5.41 5.64 -17.05
N ALA A 328 -6.73 5.44 -17.25
CA ALA A 328 -7.67 6.55 -17.38
C ALA A 328 -7.60 7.58 -16.24
N VAL A 329 -7.30 7.14 -15.00
CA VAL A 329 -7.17 8.03 -13.85
C VAL A 329 -5.85 8.80 -13.89
N VAL A 330 -4.71 8.12 -14.15
CA VAL A 330 -3.40 8.79 -14.21
C VAL A 330 -3.28 9.69 -15.44
N ASP A 331 -3.92 9.34 -16.55
CA ASP A 331 -3.98 10.17 -17.76
C ASP A 331 -4.84 11.43 -17.57
N ALA A 332 -5.80 11.40 -16.66
CA ALA A 332 -6.63 12.57 -16.29
C ALA A 332 -5.93 13.52 -15.30
N ILE A 333 -4.71 13.23 -14.85
CA ILE A 333 -3.91 14.12 -14.00
C ILE A 333 -3.44 15.31 -14.86
N ARG A 334 -3.95 16.51 -14.56
CA ARG A 334 -3.61 17.79 -15.21
C ARG A 334 -2.84 18.70 -14.28
#